data_90654e781bbd1050774e06333dea129d
#
_entry.id   90654e781bbd1050774e06333dea129d
#
_cell.length_a   1.000
_cell.length_b   1.000
_cell.length_c   1.000
_cell.angle_alpha   90.00
_cell.angle_beta   90.00
_cell.angle_gamma   90.00
#
_symmetry.space_group_name_H-M   'P 1'
#
loop_
_entity.id
_entity.type
_entity.pdbx_description
1 polymer ?
#
loop_
_entity_poly.entity_id
_entity_poly.type
_entity_poly.pdbx_seq_one_letter_code
_entity_poly.pdbx_strand_id
1 'polypeptide(L)'
;MRRSIIIMALCLLTSWTWAQEFQKTTSGIKTTISGKQTDIEIQWFGPNTLRVLKTPQGKSVKKESLSVIAKPQNSGIKITTPGNGCIVMKSQTLTVTLNTQTGIITYAKPNGDALLIEQENVKAFTPVNDAGRSTYNVYQGFTTSKEEGLYGLGQLQNGQMMQRGMTKHLVQGNVEDVSPFFQSTKGYGVFWDNYSGTTYTDNEQETSFCSEVGDCIDYYFMYGGPADGVIAEVRALTGNVPMMP
;
A
#
# COMPACT_ATOMS: atom_id res chain seq x y z
N MET A 1 -52.72 -55.50 0.00
CA MET A 1 -52.60 -54.07 -0.24
C MET A 1 -51.27 -53.62 0.39
N ARG A 2 -50.20 -53.49 -0.43
CA ARG A 2 -48.89 -52.98 0.01
C ARG A 2 -48.83 -51.49 -0.34
N ARG A 3 -48.71 -50.63 0.69
CA ARG A 3 -48.49 -49.16 0.52
C ARG A 3 -46.99 -48.94 0.43
N SER A 4 -46.53 -48.56 -0.77
CA SER A 4 -45.15 -48.06 -0.97
C SER A 4 -45.07 -46.59 -0.52
N ILE A 5 -44.25 -46.36 0.48
CA ILE A 5 -43.90 -44.99 0.91
C ILE A 5 -42.69 -44.54 0.08
N ILE A 6 -42.92 -43.57 -0.81
CA ILE A 6 -41.84 -42.88 -1.56
C ILE A 6 -41.30 -41.79 -0.64
N ILE A 7 -40.07 -42.01 -0.12
CA ILE A 7 -39.32 -40.96 0.59
C ILE A 7 -38.64 -40.08 -0.46
N MET A 8 -39.14 -38.87 -0.64
CA MET A 8 -38.58 -37.89 -1.50
C MET A 8 -37.43 -37.18 -0.71
N ALA A 9 -36.19 -37.57 -0.99
CA ALA A 9 -35.00 -36.93 -0.41
C ALA A 9 -34.86 -35.54 -1.03
N LEU A 10 -35.18 -34.51 -0.28
CA LEU A 10 -34.97 -33.10 -0.67
C LEU A 10 -33.48 -32.81 -0.47
N CYS A 11 -32.68 -32.91 -1.53
CA CYS A 11 -31.31 -32.41 -1.52
C CYS A 11 -31.33 -30.88 -1.42
N LEU A 12 -31.16 -30.37 -0.22
CA LEU A 12 -30.83 -28.96 0.01
C LEU A 12 -29.43 -28.69 -0.56
N LEU A 13 -29.35 -28.23 -1.78
CA LEU A 13 -28.18 -27.61 -2.36
C LEU A 13 -27.95 -26.31 -1.57
N THR A 14 -27.18 -26.37 -0.49
CA THR A 14 -26.61 -25.17 0.11
C THR A 14 -25.62 -24.60 -0.88
N SER A 15 -26.06 -23.68 -1.69
CA SER A 15 -25.18 -22.78 -2.43
C SER A 15 -24.39 -21.99 -1.39
N TRP A 16 -23.12 -22.38 -1.20
CA TRP A 16 -22.17 -21.55 -0.47
C TRP A 16 -21.97 -20.31 -1.32
N THR A 17 -22.77 -19.29 -1.05
CA THR A 17 -22.47 -17.93 -1.50
C THR A 17 -21.22 -17.53 -0.74
N TRP A 18 -20.09 -17.49 -1.44
CA TRP A 18 -18.88 -16.87 -0.94
C TRP A 18 -19.27 -15.43 -0.60
N ALA A 19 -19.33 -15.13 0.69
CA ALA A 19 -19.57 -13.77 1.16
C ALA A 19 -18.49 -12.89 0.53
N GLN A 20 -18.89 -11.76 0.01
CA GLN A 20 -18.01 -10.81 -0.63
C GLN A 20 -16.90 -10.44 0.39
N GLU A 21 -15.66 -10.89 0.15
CA GLU A 21 -14.53 -10.79 1.08
C GLU A 21 -14.06 -9.35 1.32
N PHE A 22 -14.77 -8.35 0.81
CA PHE A 22 -14.43 -6.94 0.97
C PHE A 22 -15.65 -6.04 0.94
N GLN A 23 -15.52 -4.89 1.59
CA GLN A 23 -16.49 -3.79 1.53
C GLN A 23 -16.02 -2.78 0.47
N LYS A 24 -16.87 -2.51 -0.52
CA LYS A 24 -16.64 -1.42 -1.47
C LYS A 24 -16.91 -0.08 -0.77
N THR A 25 -15.99 0.88 -0.90
CA THR A 25 -16.15 2.26 -0.42
C THR A 25 -16.37 3.21 -1.60
N THR A 26 -16.59 4.49 -1.32
CA THR A 26 -16.72 5.52 -2.37
C THR A 26 -15.46 5.66 -3.21
N SER A 27 -14.29 5.48 -2.59
CA SER A 27 -12.98 5.70 -3.24
C SER A 27 -12.14 4.43 -3.39
N GLY A 28 -12.67 3.23 -3.04
CA GLY A 28 -11.89 2.01 -3.13
C GLY A 28 -12.51 0.83 -2.39
N ILE A 29 -11.73 0.17 -1.53
CA ILE A 29 -12.14 -1.03 -0.79
C ILE A 29 -11.61 -1.06 0.64
N LYS A 30 -12.33 -1.82 1.49
CA LYS A 30 -11.86 -2.29 2.81
C LYS A 30 -12.01 -3.80 2.88
N THR A 31 -11.01 -4.48 3.44
CA THR A 31 -11.06 -5.93 3.65
C THR A 31 -10.23 -6.32 4.85
N THR A 32 -10.49 -7.52 5.39
CA THR A 32 -9.71 -8.12 6.47
C THR A 32 -8.98 -9.34 5.95
N ILE A 33 -7.69 -9.43 6.18
CA ILE A 33 -6.87 -10.60 5.90
C ILE A 33 -6.79 -11.42 7.19
N SER A 34 -7.76 -12.30 7.41
CA SER A 34 -7.94 -13.02 8.68
C SER A 34 -6.71 -13.84 9.06
N GLY A 35 -6.06 -14.52 8.10
CA GLY A 35 -4.83 -15.29 8.33
C GLY A 35 -3.63 -14.46 8.75
N LYS A 36 -3.68 -13.12 8.58
CA LYS A 36 -2.63 -12.17 8.95
C LYS A 36 -3.05 -11.20 10.04
N GLN A 37 -4.29 -11.32 10.53
CA GLN A 37 -4.87 -10.42 11.52
C GLN A 37 -4.69 -8.93 11.15
N THR A 38 -4.92 -8.61 9.88
CA THR A 38 -4.68 -7.27 9.33
C THR A 38 -5.89 -6.79 8.55
N ASP A 39 -6.33 -5.58 8.86
CA ASP A 39 -7.32 -4.86 8.06
C ASP A 39 -6.59 -4.00 7.02
N ILE A 40 -7.06 -4.03 5.78
CA ILE A 40 -6.50 -3.27 4.67
C ILE A 40 -7.58 -2.37 4.09
N GLU A 41 -7.25 -1.09 3.95
CA GLU A 41 -8.04 -0.11 3.22
C GLU A 41 -7.22 0.43 2.05
N ILE A 42 -7.78 0.40 0.83
CA ILE A 42 -7.20 0.99 -0.37
C ILE A 42 -8.12 2.12 -0.82
N GLN A 43 -7.56 3.33 -0.90
CA GLN A 43 -8.27 4.55 -1.26
C GLN A 43 -7.62 5.18 -2.48
N TRP A 44 -8.40 5.47 -3.53
CA TRP A 44 -7.92 6.15 -4.72
C TRP A 44 -8.06 7.66 -4.59
N PHE A 45 -7.03 8.38 -5.03
CA PHE A 45 -6.95 9.85 -5.05
C PHE A 45 -7.03 10.42 -6.47
N GLY A 46 -7.00 9.56 -7.45
CA GLY A 46 -7.07 9.82 -8.88
C GLY A 46 -6.85 8.51 -9.65
N PRO A 47 -6.77 8.52 -10.97
CA PRO A 47 -6.54 7.32 -11.76
C PRO A 47 -5.14 6.73 -11.58
N ASN A 48 -4.18 7.54 -11.13
CA ASN A 48 -2.75 7.23 -11.04
C ASN A 48 -2.26 7.00 -9.62
N THR A 49 -3.03 7.43 -8.61
CA THR A 49 -2.56 7.51 -7.23
C THR A 49 -3.54 6.87 -6.26
N LEU A 50 -3.02 6.04 -5.36
CA LEU A 50 -3.80 5.39 -4.30
C LEU A 50 -3.02 5.35 -2.99
N ARG A 51 -3.75 5.34 -1.88
CA ARG A 51 -3.27 5.11 -0.52
C ARG A 51 -3.55 3.68 -0.11
N VAL A 52 -2.61 3.06 0.57
CA VAL A 52 -2.77 1.78 1.27
C VAL A 52 -2.61 2.03 2.76
N LEU A 53 -3.64 1.72 3.49
CA LEU A 53 -3.67 1.78 4.95
C LEU A 53 -3.85 0.35 5.48
N LYS A 54 -2.89 -0.14 6.27
CA LYS A 54 -2.99 -1.44 6.95
C LYS A 54 -2.96 -1.22 8.46
N THR A 55 -3.86 -1.89 9.16
CA THR A 55 -3.94 -1.83 10.62
C THR A 55 -4.03 -3.24 11.21
N PRO A 56 -3.59 -3.46 12.45
CA PRO A 56 -3.91 -4.70 13.15
C PRO A 56 -5.44 -4.89 13.18
N GLN A 57 -5.89 -6.12 12.96
CA GLN A 57 -7.31 -6.45 12.85
C GLN A 57 -8.13 -5.91 14.02
N GLY A 58 -9.24 -5.24 13.71
CA GLY A 58 -10.14 -4.65 14.67
C GLY A 58 -9.65 -3.35 15.32
N LYS A 59 -8.48 -2.84 14.93
CA LYS A 59 -8.02 -1.51 15.35
C LYS A 59 -8.55 -0.45 14.38
N SER A 60 -9.23 0.55 14.92
CA SER A 60 -9.62 1.72 14.14
C SER A 60 -8.58 2.83 14.32
N VAL A 61 -7.93 3.19 13.24
CA VAL A 61 -6.96 4.28 13.22
C VAL A 61 -7.54 5.43 12.39
N LYS A 62 -7.78 6.57 13.04
CA LYS A 62 -8.08 7.82 12.34
C LYS A 62 -6.77 8.56 12.16
N LYS A 63 -6.12 8.35 11.03
CA LYS A 63 -4.90 9.06 10.68
C LYS A 63 -5.19 10.09 9.60
N GLU A 64 -5.02 11.35 9.95
CA GLU A 64 -4.92 12.45 9.02
C GLU A 64 -3.45 12.66 8.68
N SER A 65 -3.14 12.74 7.39
CA SER A 65 -1.79 13.07 6.94
C SER A 65 -1.48 14.53 7.20
N LEU A 66 -0.28 14.82 7.68
CA LEU A 66 0.23 16.20 7.79
C LEU A 66 0.75 16.72 6.44
N SER A 67 1.04 15.82 5.50
CA SER A 67 1.64 16.15 4.20
C SER A 67 0.63 16.11 3.06
N VAL A 68 -0.43 15.31 3.16
CA VAL A 68 -1.39 15.10 2.08
C VAL A 68 -2.64 15.95 2.30
N ILE A 69 -2.87 16.90 1.41
CA ILE A 69 -4.05 17.77 1.42
C ILE A 69 -5.19 17.27 0.53
N ALA A 70 -4.86 16.44 -0.47
CA ALA A 70 -5.85 15.84 -1.35
C ALA A 70 -6.81 14.93 -0.58
N LYS A 71 -7.99 14.72 -1.11
CA LYS A 71 -9.00 13.82 -0.53
C LYS A 71 -9.23 12.63 -1.45
N PRO A 72 -9.49 11.43 -0.89
CA PRO A 72 -9.88 10.28 -1.68
C PRO A 72 -11.14 10.59 -2.51
N GLN A 73 -11.16 10.12 -3.76
CA GLN A 73 -12.25 10.40 -4.67
C GLN A 73 -12.66 9.16 -5.47
N ASN A 74 -13.88 9.19 -5.99
CA ASN A 74 -14.31 8.18 -6.94
C ASN A 74 -13.61 8.42 -8.29
N SER A 75 -12.63 7.58 -8.59
CA SER A 75 -11.82 7.69 -9.81
C SER A 75 -12.30 6.75 -10.94
N GLY A 76 -13.55 6.28 -10.89
CA GLY A 76 -14.10 5.36 -11.89
C GLY A 76 -13.42 3.99 -11.93
N ILE A 77 -12.87 3.55 -10.80
CA ILE A 77 -12.11 2.30 -10.70
C ILE A 77 -13.03 1.09 -10.87
N LYS A 78 -12.66 0.22 -11.79
CA LYS A 78 -13.35 -1.06 -11.98
C LYS A 78 -12.80 -2.09 -11.00
N ILE A 79 -13.65 -2.62 -10.13
CA ILE A 79 -13.29 -3.63 -9.13
C ILE A 79 -13.90 -4.97 -9.55
N THR A 80 -13.09 -6.02 -9.59
CA THR A 80 -13.48 -7.38 -9.94
C THR A 80 -12.81 -8.40 -9.01
N THR A 81 -13.48 -9.55 -8.85
CA THR A 81 -12.96 -10.71 -8.10
C THR A 81 -12.90 -11.90 -9.06
N PRO A 82 -11.74 -12.23 -9.64
CA PRO A 82 -11.62 -13.29 -10.64
C PRO A 82 -11.76 -14.73 -10.07
N GLY A 83 -12.10 -14.90 -8.79
CA GLY A 83 -12.36 -16.22 -8.19
C GLY A 83 -11.13 -16.98 -7.67
N ASN A 84 -9.94 -16.38 -7.73
CA ASN A 84 -8.67 -16.99 -7.30
C ASN A 84 -8.13 -16.40 -5.99
N GLY A 85 -8.99 -15.88 -5.12
CA GLY A 85 -8.59 -15.21 -3.89
C GLY A 85 -7.93 -13.85 -4.13
N CYS A 86 -8.26 -13.17 -5.23
CA CYS A 86 -7.74 -11.85 -5.55
C CYS A 86 -8.86 -10.83 -5.76
N ILE A 87 -8.61 -9.60 -5.32
CA ILE A 87 -9.40 -8.43 -5.68
C ILE A 87 -8.58 -7.61 -6.66
N VAL A 88 -9.12 -7.37 -7.85
CA VAL A 88 -8.44 -6.62 -8.91
C VAL A 88 -9.15 -5.28 -9.11
N MET A 89 -8.39 -4.21 -8.97
CA MET A 89 -8.83 -2.83 -9.18
C MET A 89 -8.11 -2.25 -10.39
N LYS A 90 -8.87 -1.75 -11.36
CA LYS A 90 -8.33 -1.20 -12.61
C LYS A 90 -8.75 0.25 -12.80
N SER A 91 -7.78 1.11 -13.00
CA SER A 91 -7.94 2.45 -13.57
C SER A 91 -7.58 2.45 -15.07
N GLN A 92 -7.46 3.63 -15.66
CA GLN A 92 -6.96 3.79 -17.03
C GLN A 92 -5.46 3.48 -17.14
N THR A 93 -4.70 3.67 -16.07
CA THR A 93 -3.23 3.65 -16.06
C THR A 93 -2.64 2.56 -15.19
N LEU A 94 -3.42 2.01 -14.25
CA LEU A 94 -2.96 1.02 -13.29
C LEU A 94 -3.89 -0.18 -13.18
N THR A 95 -3.29 -1.33 -12.91
CA THR A 95 -3.94 -2.53 -12.39
C THR A 95 -3.34 -2.82 -11.01
N VAL A 96 -4.19 -2.83 -9.99
CA VAL A 96 -3.81 -3.13 -8.60
C VAL A 96 -4.49 -4.42 -8.19
N THR A 97 -3.71 -5.39 -7.76
CA THR A 97 -4.23 -6.71 -7.36
C THR A 97 -3.90 -6.95 -5.89
N LEU A 98 -4.91 -7.14 -5.07
CA LEU A 98 -4.77 -7.56 -3.68
C LEU A 98 -5.06 -9.06 -3.57
N ASN A 99 -4.11 -9.83 -3.07
CA ASN A 99 -4.31 -11.22 -2.70
C ASN A 99 -4.96 -11.28 -1.31
N THR A 100 -6.18 -11.85 -1.21
CA THR A 100 -6.96 -11.87 0.03
C THR A 100 -6.48 -12.91 1.06
N GLN A 101 -5.58 -13.79 0.68
CA GLN A 101 -4.98 -14.78 1.59
C GLN A 101 -3.70 -14.24 2.24
N THR A 102 -2.85 -13.57 1.45
CA THR A 102 -1.54 -13.09 1.91
C THR A 102 -1.54 -11.63 2.30
N GLY A 103 -2.49 -10.83 1.80
CA GLY A 103 -2.52 -9.38 1.96
C GLY A 103 -1.50 -8.65 1.07
N ILE A 104 -0.83 -9.34 0.15
CA ILE A 104 0.14 -8.77 -0.78
C ILE A 104 -0.58 -7.98 -1.86
N ILE A 105 -0.08 -6.77 -2.13
CA ILE A 105 -0.56 -5.92 -3.21
C ILE A 105 0.47 -5.90 -4.33
N THR A 106 -0.01 -6.08 -5.56
CA THR A 106 0.80 -5.98 -6.78
C THR A 106 0.31 -4.81 -7.62
N TYR A 107 1.23 -3.99 -8.09
CA TYR A 107 1.00 -2.85 -8.96
C TYR A 107 1.55 -3.16 -10.34
N ALA A 108 0.74 -2.96 -11.37
CA ALA A 108 1.11 -3.21 -12.75
C ALA A 108 0.51 -2.16 -13.68
N LYS A 109 1.10 -2.02 -14.87
CA LYS A 109 0.50 -1.28 -15.98
C LYS A 109 -0.72 -2.05 -16.52
N PRO A 110 -1.61 -1.41 -17.30
CA PRO A 110 -2.76 -2.09 -17.90
C PRO A 110 -2.39 -3.26 -18.81
N ASN A 111 -1.21 -3.25 -19.42
CA ASN A 111 -0.69 -4.32 -20.27
C ASN A 111 -0.12 -5.52 -19.47
N GLY A 112 -0.07 -5.42 -18.13
CA GLY A 112 0.43 -6.47 -17.26
C GLY A 112 1.89 -6.31 -16.81
N ASP A 113 2.64 -5.33 -17.33
CA ASP A 113 4.01 -5.07 -16.89
C ASP A 113 4.02 -4.72 -15.39
N ALA A 114 4.71 -5.52 -14.58
CA ALA A 114 4.81 -5.30 -13.15
C ALA A 114 5.65 -4.04 -12.85
N LEU A 115 5.11 -3.18 -12.00
CA LEU A 115 5.78 -1.99 -11.47
C LEU A 115 6.40 -2.29 -10.11
N LEU A 116 5.57 -2.69 -9.14
CA LEU A 116 5.99 -2.93 -7.77
C LEU A 116 5.17 -4.09 -7.17
N ILE A 117 5.79 -4.89 -6.31
CA ILE A 117 5.12 -5.96 -5.59
C ILE A 117 5.46 -5.81 -4.11
N GLU A 118 4.44 -5.78 -3.25
CA GLU A 118 4.68 -5.90 -1.81
C GLU A 118 5.28 -7.25 -1.47
N GLN A 119 6.13 -7.28 -0.46
CA GLN A 119 6.56 -8.54 0.14
C GLN A 119 5.59 -8.97 1.24
N GLU A 120 5.57 -10.26 1.50
CA GLU A 120 4.82 -10.82 2.61
C GLU A 120 5.43 -10.34 3.95
N ASN A 121 4.64 -9.60 4.72
CA ASN A 121 5.07 -9.03 5.97
C ASN A 121 4.81 -9.96 7.16
N VAL A 122 5.82 -10.73 7.55
CA VAL A 122 5.75 -11.53 8.79
C VAL A 122 5.81 -10.65 10.05
N LYS A 123 6.42 -9.45 9.94
CA LYS A 123 6.63 -8.50 11.04
C LYS A 123 6.02 -7.11 10.76
N ALA A 124 4.86 -7.08 10.11
CA ALA A 124 4.19 -5.83 9.77
C ALA A 124 3.99 -4.90 10.97
N PHE A 125 3.67 -5.48 12.12
CA PHE A 125 3.39 -4.80 13.38
C PHE A 125 4.11 -5.50 14.53
N THR A 126 5.26 -4.98 14.95
CA THR A 126 5.99 -5.48 16.12
C THR A 126 5.63 -4.62 17.33
N PRO A 127 4.99 -5.16 18.39
CA PRO A 127 4.59 -4.37 19.55
C PRO A 127 5.78 -3.68 20.23
N VAL A 128 5.61 -2.42 20.53
CA VAL A 128 6.58 -1.61 21.31
C VAL A 128 5.84 -0.76 22.33
N ASN A 129 6.57 -0.31 23.36
CA ASN A 129 6.10 0.68 24.33
C ASN A 129 6.87 1.97 24.10
N ASP A 130 6.17 3.01 23.67
CA ASP A 130 6.74 4.34 23.50
C ASP A 130 6.28 5.24 24.66
N ALA A 131 7.18 5.47 25.61
CA ALA A 131 6.95 6.31 26.78
C ALA A 131 5.64 5.98 27.55
N GLY A 132 5.28 4.70 27.66
CA GLY A 132 4.07 4.24 28.33
C GLY A 132 2.87 4.03 27.40
N ARG A 133 2.99 4.39 26.13
CA ARG A 133 1.97 4.12 25.10
C ARG A 133 2.28 2.82 24.37
N SER A 134 1.31 1.90 24.34
CA SER A 134 1.39 0.69 23.52
C SER A 134 1.16 1.03 22.06
N THR A 135 2.13 0.73 21.21
CA THR A 135 2.11 1.00 19.77
C THR A 135 2.93 -0.08 19.06
N TYR A 136 3.38 0.15 17.82
CA TYR A 136 4.14 -0.83 17.02
C TYR A 136 5.33 -0.19 16.32
N ASN A 137 6.42 -0.96 16.13
CA ASN A 137 7.25 -0.73 14.95
C ASN A 137 6.43 -1.20 13.75
N VAL A 138 6.39 -0.41 12.69
CA VAL A 138 5.63 -0.72 11.48
C VAL A 138 6.57 -0.89 10.29
N TYR A 139 6.36 -1.97 9.55
CA TYR A 139 7.27 -2.38 8.48
C TYR A 139 6.50 -2.77 7.22
N GLN A 140 7.01 -2.34 6.05
CA GLN A 140 6.57 -2.81 4.74
C GLN A 140 7.75 -2.98 3.81
N GLY A 141 7.92 -4.21 3.31
CA GLY A 141 8.88 -4.56 2.28
C GLY A 141 8.26 -4.60 0.87
N PHE A 142 9.09 -4.34 -0.12
CA PHE A 142 8.74 -4.37 -1.54
C PHE A 142 9.80 -5.14 -2.31
N THR A 143 9.39 -5.81 -3.36
CA THR A 143 10.27 -6.39 -4.37
C THR A 143 10.39 -5.41 -5.53
N THR A 144 11.58 -4.90 -5.76
CA THR A 144 11.94 -4.02 -6.87
C THR A 144 12.82 -4.78 -7.86
N SER A 145 12.83 -4.37 -9.14
CA SER A 145 13.73 -4.97 -10.13
C SER A 145 15.18 -4.54 -9.89
N LYS A 146 16.14 -5.41 -10.15
CA LYS A 146 17.57 -5.10 -9.98
C LYS A 146 18.07 -4.00 -10.94
N GLU A 147 17.40 -3.87 -12.10
CA GLU A 147 17.78 -2.92 -13.14
C GLU A 147 17.13 -1.55 -12.99
N GLU A 148 16.19 -1.39 -12.05
CA GLU A 148 15.56 -0.07 -11.82
C GLU A 148 16.40 0.80 -10.88
N GLY A 149 16.53 2.08 -11.24
CA GLY A 149 17.09 3.10 -10.35
C GLY A 149 16.02 3.60 -9.39
N LEU A 150 16.39 3.81 -8.12
CA LEU A 150 15.55 4.43 -7.08
C LEU A 150 16.17 5.76 -6.67
N TYR A 151 15.38 6.83 -6.65
CA TYR A 151 15.80 8.20 -6.36
C TYR A 151 14.85 8.83 -5.35
N GLY A 152 15.34 9.73 -4.51
CA GLY A 152 14.53 10.43 -3.51
C GLY A 152 15.13 10.38 -2.12
N LEU A 153 14.29 10.14 -1.11
CA LEU A 153 14.58 10.14 0.33
C LEU A 153 14.93 11.52 0.91
N GLY A 154 14.78 12.58 0.12
CA GLY A 154 15.09 13.95 0.50
C GLY A 154 16.49 14.39 0.05
N GLN A 155 17.01 15.39 0.72
CA GLN A 155 18.36 15.91 0.49
C GLN A 155 19.33 15.29 1.49
N LEU A 156 20.09 14.30 1.03
CA LEU A 156 21.06 13.56 1.82
C LEU A 156 22.49 13.98 1.45
N GLN A 157 23.37 14.10 2.45
CA GLN A 157 24.78 14.44 2.23
C GLN A 157 25.68 13.20 2.10
N ASN A 158 25.16 12.15 1.47
CA ASN A 158 25.88 10.87 1.29
C ASN A 158 26.65 10.77 -0.03
N GLY A 159 26.62 11.82 -0.87
CA GLY A 159 27.28 11.83 -2.18
C GLY A 159 26.66 10.89 -3.23
N GLN A 160 25.48 10.31 -2.94
CA GLN A 160 24.79 9.38 -3.82
C GLN A 160 23.45 9.95 -4.28
N MET A 161 23.21 9.96 -5.57
CA MET A 161 21.92 10.35 -6.13
C MET A 161 20.96 9.16 -6.18
N MET A 162 21.45 7.97 -6.54
CA MET A 162 20.68 6.73 -6.61
C MET A 162 20.72 6.00 -5.26
N GLN A 163 19.54 5.67 -4.74
CA GLN A 163 19.35 5.13 -3.39
C GLN A 163 19.27 3.58 -3.37
N ARG A 164 20.02 2.92 -4.30
CA ARG A 164 20.12 1.45 -4.34
C ARG A 164 21.25 0.95 -3.43
N GLY A 165 21.04 -0.24 -2.85
CA GLY A 165 22.07 -0.94 -2.08
C GLY A 165 22.44 -0.25 -0.76
N MET A 166 21.54 0.52 -0.15
CA MET A 166 21.83 1.29 1.04
C MET A 166 20.81 1.06 2.15
N THR A 167 21.25 1.31 3.39
CA THR A 167 20.39 1.48 4.54
C THR A 167 20.56 2.88 5.09
N LYS A 168 19.47 3.61 5.26
CA LYS A 168 19.46 4.98 5.77
C LYS A 168 18.39 5.17 6.82
N HIS A 169 18.79 5.67 7.98
CA HIS A 169 17.85 6.14 9.00
C HIS A 169 17.42 7.56 8.66
N LEU A 170 16.12 7.73 8.35
CA LEU A 170 15.51 8.97 7.92
C LEU A 170 15.03 9.73 9.16
N VAL A 171 15.83 10.66 9.61
CA VAL A 171 15.51 11.59 10.70
C VAL A 171 15.95 12.98 10.27
N GLN A 172 15.06 13.94 10.45
CA GLN A 172 15.36 15.35 10.17
C GLN A 172 16.53 15.81 11.00
N GLY A 173 17.55 16.35 10.36
CA GLY A 173 18.81 16.77 10.99
C GLY A 173 19.23 18.16 10.58
N ASN A 174 20.39 18.58 11.11
CA ASN A 174 20.93 19.91 10.81
C ASN A 174 21.40 20.07 9.35
N VAL A 175 21.85 18.96 8.75
CA VAL A 175 22.48 18.94 7.42
C VAL A 175 21.73 18.08 6.40
N GLU A 176 20.66 17.44 6.82
CA GLU A 176 19.84 16.56 5.98
C GLU A 176 18.37 16.94 6.11
N ASP A 177 17.70 17.07 4.97
CA ASP A 177 16.27 17.24 4.87
C ASP A 177 15.68 15.96 4.30
N VAL A 178 15.08 15.14 5.18
CA VAL A 178 14.60 13.80 4.82
C VAL A 178 13.15 13.80 4.39
N SER A 179 12.86 13.02 3.36
CA SER A 179 11.50 12.77 2.89
C SER A 179 11.34 11.27 2.64
N PRO A 180 10.42 10.58 3.31
CA PRO A 180 10.23 9.14 3.13
C PRO A 180 9.47 8.84 1.82
N PHE A 181 10.03 9.31 0.73
CA PHE A 181 9.54 9.16 -0.63
C PHE A 181 10.68 8.73 -1.55
N PHE A 182 10.43 7.72 -2.38
CA PHE A 182 11.29 7.40 -3.51
C PHE A 182 10.49 7.29 -4.80
N GLN A 183 11.16 7.55 -5.92
CA GLN A 183 10.66 7.28 -7.26
C GLN A 183 11.58 6.30 -8.00
N SER A 184 10.96 5.49 -8.85
CA SER A 184 11.64 4.49 -9.68
C SER A 184 11.72 4.93 -11.14
N THR A 185 12.81 4.51 -11.84
CA THR A 185 12.94 4.65 -13.30
C THR A 185 11.84 3.92 -14.08
N LYS A 186 11.07 3.03 -13.44
CA LYS A 186 9.85 2.44 -14.03
C LYS A 186 8.66 3.40 -14.06
N GLY A 187 8.81 4.62 -13.52
CA GLY A 187 7.80 5.68 -13.56
C GLY A 187 6.76 5.62 -12.47
N TYR A 188 7.08 5.03 -11.34
CA TYR A 188 6.25 5.06 -10.15
C TYR A 188 6.98 5.68 -8.96
N GLY A 189 6.22 6.09 -7.95
CA GLY A 189 6.74 6.54 -6.66
C GLY A 189 6.00 5.88 -5.50
N VAL A 190 6.68 5.82 -4.35
CA VAL A 190 6.13 5.39 -3.07
C VAL A 190 6.40 6.48 -2.05
N PHE A 191 5.36 7.02 -1.44
CA PHE A 191 5.44 7.94 -0.31
C PHE A 191 4.98 7.22 0.94
N TRP A 192 5.88 7.08 1.91
CA TRP A 192 5.64 6.46 3.21
C TRP A 192 5.22 7.52 4.20
N ASP A 193 3.96 7.46 4.65
CA ASP A 193 3.37 8.49 5.50
C ASP A 193 3.45 8.09 6.98
N ASN A 194 4.64 8.22 7.56
CA ASN A 194 4.88 8.05 9.00
C ASN A 194 5.81 9.15 9.50
N TYR A 195 5.60 9.62 10.73
CA TYR A 195 6.28 10.80 11.32
C TYR A 195 7.34 10.44 12.36
N SER A 196 7.53 9.15 12.65
CA SER A 196 8.62 8.70 13.52
C SER A 196 9.89 8.44 12.74
N GLY A 197 11.01 8.27 13.43
CA GLY A 197 12.25 7.80 12.82
C GLY A 197 11.98 6.57 11.95
N THR A 198 12.39 6.63 10.69
CA THR A 198 12.09 5.59 9.69
C THR A 198 13.39 5.12 9.06
N THR A 199 13.62 3.82 9.05
CA THR A 199 14.75 3.22 8.33
C THR A 199 14.28 2.79 6.94
N TYR A 200 14.90 3.34 5.91
CA TYR A 200 14.86 2.84 4.55
C TYR A 200 15.98 1.81 4.37
N THR A 201 15.67 0.68 3.79
CA THR A 201 16.65 -0.35 3.41
C THR A 201 16.42 -0.76 1.98
N ASP A 202 17.48 -0.82 1.18
CA ASP A 202 17.48 -1.43 -0.13
C ASP A 202 18.69 -2.36 -0.25
N ASN A 203 18.42 -3.62 -0.53
CA ASN A 203 19.43 -4.66 -0.71
C ASN A 203 18.95 -5.71 -1.74
N GLU A 204 19.64 -6.82 -1.86
CA GLU A 204 19.30 -7.87 -2.81
C GLU A 204 17.96 -8.58 -2.50
N GLN A 205 17.50 -8.51 -1.26
CA GLN A 205 16.30 -9.19 -0.78
C GLN A 205 15.06 -8.30 -0.82
N GLU A 206 15.23 -6.99 -0.53
CA GLU A 206 14.09 -6.09 -0.35
C GLU A 206 14.45 -4.63 -0.56
N THR A 207 13.43 -3.84 -0.87
CA THR A 207 13.37 -2.40 -0.63
C THR A 207 12.29 -2.17 0.42
N SER A 208 12.62 -1.56 1.57
CA SER A 208 11.66 -1.48 2.67
C SER A 208 11.70 -0.17 3.43
N PHE A 209 10.58 0.11 4.11
CA PHE A 209 10.49 1.12 5.18
C PHE A 209 10.14 0.44 6.49
N CYS A 210 10.84 0.84 7.55
CA CYS A 210 10.59 0.42 8.93
C CYS A 210 10.56 1.65 9.82
N SER A 211 9.40 1.99 10.38
CA SER A 211 9.25 3.11 11.32
C SER A 211 9.27 2.62 12.76
N GLU A 212 9.92 3.40 13.64
CA GLU A 212 10.06 3.08 15.06
C GLU A 212 8.73 3.05 15.80
N VAL A 213 7.83 3.96 15.44
CA VAL A 213 6.52 4.11 16.08
C VAL A 213 5.42 4.34 15.05
N GLY A 214 4.33 3.56 15.15
CA GLY A 214 3.15 3.75 14.31
C GLY A 214 2.01 2.82 14.71
N ASP A 215 0.77 3.27 14.54
CA ASP A 215 -0.42 2.47 14.78
C ASP A 215 -0.94 1.82 13.48
N CYS A 216 -0.34 2.16 12.34
CA CYS A 216 -0.70 1.65 11.01
C CYS A 216 0.50 1.73 10.06
N ILE A 217 0.48 0.88 9.05
CA ILE A 217 1.24 1.05 7.81
C ILE A 217 0.42 1.96 6.92
N ASP A 218 1.03 3.03 6.43
CA ASP A 218 0.37 4.03 5.61
C ASP A 218 1.32 4.52 4.52
N TYR A 219 0.98 4.22 3.27
CA TYR A 219 1.77 4.70 2.15
C TYR A 219 0.90 5.00 0.93
N TYR A 220 1.43 5.84 0.06
CA TYR A 220 0.84 6.18 -1.22
C TYR A 220 1.69 5.59 -2.34
N PHE A 221 1.04 4.92 -3.26
CA PHE A 221 1.63 4.51 -4.53
C PHE A 221 1.10 5.42 -5.63
N MET A 222 1.99 5.87 -6.51
CA MET A 222 1.63 6.73 -7.63
C MET A 222 2.37 6.32 -8.90
N TYR A 223 1.69 6.42 -10.05
CA TYR A 223 2.26 6.13 -11.35
C TYR A 223 2.20 7.37 -12.24
N GLY A 224 3.35 7.95 -12.55
CA GLY A 224 3.47 9.16 -13.38
C GLY A 224 4.05 8.91 -14.77
N GLY A 225 4.58 7.70 -15.03
CA GLY A 225 5.32 7.41 -16.25
C GLY A 225 6.72 8.05 -16.22
N PRO A 226 6.98 9.22 -16.80
CA PRO A 226 8.27 9.90 -16.63
C PRO A 226 8.45 10.45 -15.20
N ALA A 227 9.70 10.76 -14.83
CA ALA A 227 10.04 11.22 -13.47
C ALA A 227 9.25 12.47 -13.05
N ASP A 228 9.13 13.45 -13.92
CA ASP A 228 8.33 14.66 -13.68
C ASP A 228 6.83 14.38 -13.59
N GLY A 229 6.33 13.32 -14.25
CA GLY A 229 4.97 12.85 -14.06
C GLY A 229 4.75 12.28 -12.65
N VAL A 230 5.73 11.55 -12.10
CA VAL A 230 5.67 11.08 -10.69
C VAL A 230 5.66 12.26 -9.72
N ILE A 231 6.49 13.27 -9.96
CA ILE A 231 6.52 14.50 -9.15
C ILE A 231 5.20 15.28 -9.29
N ALA A 232 4.57 15.28 -10.47
CA ALA A 232 3.25 15.90 -10.64
C ALA A 232 2.18 15.20 -9.79
N GLU A 233 2.21 13.86 -9.67
CA GLU A 233 1.32 13.12 -8.77
C GLU A 233 1.58 13.45 -7.29
N VAL A 234 2.86 13.57 -6.87
CA VAL A 234 3.21 14.04 -5.53
C VAL A 234 2.61 15.40 -5.25
N ARG A 235 2.77 16.35 -6.18
CA ARG A 235 2.20 17.72 -6.05
C ARG A 235 0.67 17.70 -6.01
N ALA A 236 0.03 16.81 -6.75
CA ALA A 236 -1.42 16.65 -6.70
C ALA A 236 -1.88 16.19 -5.31
N LEU A 237 -1.09 15.36 -4.62
CA LEU A 237 -1.36 14.90 -3.26
C LEU A 237 -1.08 15.99 -2.21
N THR A 238 0.10 16.60 -2.27
CA THR A 238 0.65 17.43 -1.18
C THR A 238 0.42 18.93 -1.39
N GLY A 239 -0.03 19.32 -2.58
CA GLY A 239 -0.21 20.72 -2.96
C GLY A 239 1.01 21.32 -3.66
N ASN A 240 0.84 22.53 -4.13
CA ASN A 240 1.89 23.27 -4.82
C ASN A 240 2.78 23.99 -3.81
N VAL A 241 4.09 23.94 -4.04
CA VAL A 241 5.03 24.81 -3.34
C VAL A 241 4.74 26.25 -3.73
N PRO A 242 4.63 27.19 -2.75
CA PRO A 242 4.48 28.60 -3.07
C PRO A 242 5.70 29.13 -3.83
N MET A 243 5.47 30.12 -4.70
CA MET A 243 6.57 30.80 -5.38
C MET A 243 7.44 31.49 -4.33
N MET A 244 8.73 31.29 -4.39
CA MET A 244 9.68 32.05 -3.58
C MET A 244 9.62 33.52 -3.98
N PRO A 245 9.70 34.46 -3.03
CA PRO A 245 9.68 35.91 -3.32
C PRO A 245 10.90 36.36 -4.13
#